data_a37b49e85c5111f48371f70690fbcdfb
#
_entry.id   a37b49e85c5111f48371f70690fbcdfb
#
_cell.length_a   1.000
_cell.length_b   1.000
_cell.length_c   1.000
_cell.angle_alpha   90.00
_cell.angle_beta   90.00
_cell.angle_gamma   90.00
#
_symmetry.space_group_name_H-M   'P 1'
#
loop_
_entity.id
_entity.type
_entity.pdbx_description
1 polymer ?
#
loop_
_entity_poly.entity_id
_entity_poly.type
_entity_poly.pdbx_seq_one_letter_code
_entity_poly.pdbx_strand_id
1 'polypeptide(L)'
;MKPSALPSALLLLLAVSGGAFASTPISETRSVNADARIDVSNIKGDVTVSGWDKNEVSITGTLGDGARKLAIDGGGSSLSIKVEPPDKQGWFNWGSESRMGNTSLDLKVPRNAEMKIEVVSADVALSGVAGRSLSVNGVSGKLRLDTDAKEVDVDSVSGNIELTGKAERGHLETVSGNVRARGLGGQIKFETVSGDIDAENGDYREINAGTVSGDINLRGKPTKDARIEVETMSGDVHLYLPGDIAARIHATTFSGSIRSDFGKVKEEEHGPGSSLDAPLGNDGRVDLQTFSGDIEVRRQ
;
A
#
# COMPACT_ATOMS: atom_id res chain seq x y z
N MET A 1 -5.80 -88.05 -16.80
CA MET A 1 -4.91 -86.87 -16.76
C MET A 1 -5.79 -85.63 -16.54
N LYS A 2 -5.78 -85.07 -15.35
CA LYS A 2 -6.52 -83.87 -14.99
C LYS A 2 -5.56 -82.68 -15.00
N PRO A 3 -5.89 -81.49 -15.56
CA PRO A 3 -5.11 -80.32 -15.36
C PRO A 3 -5.57 -79.58 -14.07
N SER A 4 -4.62 -79.18 -13.27
CA SER A 4 -4.71 -78.45 -12.05
C SER A 4 -5.01 -76.97 -12.31
N ALA A 5 -6.01 -76.44 -11.67
CA ALA A 5 -6.35 -75.02 -11.66
C ALA A 5 -5.54 -74.30 -10.59
N LEU A 6 -4.86 -73.21 -10.95
CA LEU A 6 -4.22 -72.25 -10.05
C LEU A 6 -5.23 -71.22 -9.59
N PRO A 7 -5.28 -70.81 -8.32
CA PRO A 7 -6.13 -69.72 -7.86
C PRO A 7 -5.52 -68.37 -8.17
N SER A 8 -6.28 -67.52 -8.87
CA SER A 8 -5.98 -66.11 -9.06
C SER A 8 -6.11 -65.34 -7.76
N ALA A 9 -4.99 -64.82 -7.24
CA ALA A 9 -4.97 -63.91 -6.12
C ALA A 9 -5.49 -62.52 -6.57
N LEU A 10 -6.63 -62.11 -6.06
CA LEU A 10 -7.22 -60.80 -6.27
C LEU A 10 -6.53 -59.80 -5.32
N LEU A 11 -5.63 -58.97 -5.88
CA LEU A 11 -4.97 -57.91 -5.14
C LEU A 11 -5.94 -56.74 -4.95
N LEU A 12 -6.47 -56.60 -3.76
CA LEU A 12 -7.32 -55.47 -3.36
C LEU A 12 -6.44 -54.23 -3.10
N LEU A 13 -6.35 -53.35 -4.10
CA LEU A 13 -5.73 -52.02 -3.92
C LEU A 13 -6.66 -51.17 -3.04
N LEU A 14 -6.31 -50.99 -1.75
CA LEU A 14 -6.90 -49.93 -0.92
C LEU A 14 -6.37 -48.59 -1.44
N ALA A 15 -7.22 -47.88 -2.18
CA ALA A 15 -7.01 -46.46 -2.45
C ALA A 15 -7.26 -45.68 -1.13
N VAL A 16 -6.19 -45.28 -0.47
CA VAL A 16 -6.24 -44.27 0.58
C VAL A 16 -6.58 -42.96 -0.09
N SER A 17 -7.86 -42.61 -0.10
CA SER A 17 -8.31 -41.27 -0.45
C SER A 17 -7.88 -40.34 0.69
N GLY A 18 -6.69 -39.78 0.60
CA GLY A 18 -6.30 -38.60 1.35
C GLY A 18 -7.31 -37.52 0.98
N GLY A 19 -8.08 -37.05 1.97
CA GLY A 19 -8.97 -35.91 1.79
C GLY A 19 -8.14 -34.68 1.42
N ALA A 20 -7.99 -34.42 0.14
CA ALA A 20 -7.57 -33.12 -0.34
C ALA A 20 -8.68 -32.14 0.04
N PHE A 21 -8.41 -31.21 0.93
CA PHE A 21 -9.27 -30.06 1.14
C PHE A 21 -9.37 -29.35 -0.23
N ALA A 22 -10.49 -29.51 -0.89
CA ALA A 22 -10.68 -28.98 -2.22
C ALA A 22 -11.06 -27.49 -2.10
N SER A 23 -10.06 -26.61 -2.33
CA SER A 23 -10.34 -25.19 -2.52
C SER A 23 -11.36 -25.01 -3.66
N THR A 24 -12.39 -24.21 -3.43
CA THR A 24 -13.44 -23.97 -4.43
C THR A 24 -12.92 -23.02 -5.50
N PRO A 25 -12.84 -23.43 -6.77
CA PRO A 25 -12.39 -22.55 -7.85
C PRO A 25 -13.40 -21.44 -8.11
N ILE A 26 -12.90 -20.25 -8.38
CA ILE A 26 -13.68 -19.07 -8.75
C ILE A 26 -13.44 -18.78 -10.24
N SER A 27 -14.51 -18.61 -11.02
CA SER A 27 -14.44 -18.20 -12.43
C SER A 27 -15.74 -17.50 -12.81
N GLU A 28 -15.75 -16.19 -12.72
CA GLU A 28 -16.91 -15.34 -12.95
C GLU A 28 -16.54 -14.15 -13.83
N THR A 29 -17.53 -13.64 -14.58
CA THR A 29 -17.36 -12.41 -15.38
C THR A 29 -18.59 -11.54 -15.21
N ARG A 30 -18.41 -10.24 -15.08
CA ARG A 30 -19.48 -9.25 -14.94
C ARG A 30 -19.23 -8.08 -15.88
N SER A 31 -20.24 -7.72 -16.66
CA SER A 31 -20.21 -6.52 -17.48
C SER A 31 -20.32 -5.28 -16.61
N VAL A 32 -19.44 -4.32 -16.81
CA VAL A 32 -19.42 -3.04 -16.07
C VAL A 32 -19.10 -1.89 -17.02
N ASN A 33 -19.31 -0.65 -16.57
CA ASN A 33 -18.87 0.54 -17.30
C ASN A 33 -17.34 0.68 -17.24
N ALA A 34 -16.76 1.43 -18.15
CA ALA A 34 -15.32 1.68 -18.18
C ALA A 34 -14.81 2.39 -16.92
N ASP A 35 -15.65 3.22 -16.31
CA ASP A 35 -15.42 4.01 -15.10
C ASP A 35 -16.18 3.49 -13.87
N ALA A 36 -16.58 2.21 -13.89
CA ALA A 36 -17.34 1.62 -12.80
C ALA A 36 -16.57 1.66 -11.47
N ARG A 37 -17.32 1.80 -10.39
CA ARG A 37 -16.81 1.60 -9.04
C ARG A 37 -16.78 0.12 -8.71
N ILE A 38 -15.62 -0.37 -8.31
CA ILE A 38 -15.40 -1.78 -7.96
C ILE A 38 -14.91 -1.86 -6.51
N ASP A 39 -15.74 -2.45 -5.66
CA ASP A 39 -15.46 -2.67 -4.25
C ASP A 39 -15.04 -4.14 -4.04
N VAL A 40 -13.83 -4.37 -3.50
CA VAL A 40 -13.27 -5.70 -3.26
C VAL A 40 -13.01 -5.88 -1.77
N SER A 41 -13.46 -6.97 -1.17
CA SER A 41 -13.19 -7.28 0.23
C SER A 41 -12.70 -8.71 0.38
N ASN A 42 -11.50 -8.89 0.94
CA ASN A 42 -10.91 -10.18 1.26
C ASN A 42 -10.39 -10.21 2.70
N ILE A 43 -10.60 -11.32 3.39
CA ILE A 43 -10.21 -11.45 4.79
C ILE A 43 -8.79 -12.00 4.91
N LYS A 44 -8.43 -12.98 4.07
CA LYS A 44 -7.12 -13.65 4.18
C LYS A 44 -6.68 -14.21 2.83
N GLY A 45 -5.39 -14.08 2.53
CA GLY A 45 -4.77 -14.59 1.31
C GLY A 45 -4.24 -13.50 0.40
N ASP A 46 -4.64 -13.49 -0.87
CA ASP A 46 -4.07 -12.59 -1.88
C ASP A 46 -5.15 -11.96 -2.74
N VAL A 47 -4.98 -10.69 -3.10
CA VAL A 47 -5.78 -9.97 -4.08
C VAL A 47 -4.88 -9.40 -5.15
N THR A 48 -4.97 -9.92 -6.36
CA THR A 48 -4.25 -9.39 -7.52
C THR A 48 -5.25 -8.66 -8.42
N VAL A 49 -4.95 -7.42 -8.78
CA VAL A 49 -5.78 -6.60 -9.67
C VAL A 49 -4.96 -6.13 -10.85
N SER A 50 -5.48 -6.36 -12.06
CA SER A 50 -4.85 -5.91 -13.30
C SER A 50 -5.83 -5.10 -14.15
N GLY A 51 -5.43 -3.90 -14.56
CA GLY A 51 -6.22 -3.08 -15.47
C GLY A 51 -6.19 -3.60 -16.91
N TRP A 52 -7.34 -3.63 -17.60
CA TRP A 52 -7.44 -3.99 -19.02
C TRP A 52 -8.38 -3.06 -19.81
N ASP A 53 -8.44 -3.24 -21.12
CA ASP A 53 -9.21 -2.37 -22.00
C ASP A 53 -10.62 -2.90 -22.34
N LYS A 54 -11.20 -3.72 -21.43
CA LYS A 54 -12.55 -4.24 -21.59
C LYS A 54 -13.51 -3.69 -20.54
N ASN A 55 -14.78 -3.50 -20.92
CA ASN A 55 -15.86 -3.06 -20.02
C ASN A 55 -16.49 -4.24 -19.29
N GLU A 56 -15.67 -5.06 -18.68
CA GLU A 56 -16.08 -6.21 -17.89
C GLU A 56 -15.06 -6.46 -16.76
N VAL A 57 -15.47 -7.13 -15.71
CA VAL A 57 -14.58 -7.62 -14.64
C VAL A 57 -14.51 -9.14 -14.76
N SER A 58 -13.30 -9.66 -14.93
CA SER A 58 -13.02 -11.09 -14.81
C SER A 58 -12.55 -11.37 -13.38
N ILE A 59 -13.14 -12.33 -12.73
CA ILE A 59 -12.90 -12.72 -11.35
C ILE A 59 -12.50 -14.20 -11.36
N THR A 60 -11.24 -14.48 -11.08
CA THR A 60 -10.70 -15.84 -11.03
C THR A 60 -9.96 -16.08 -9.72
N GLY A 61 -9.72 -17.34 -9.39
CA GLY A 61 -8.98 -17.68 -8.19
C GLY A 61 -9.51 -18.89 -7.45
N THR A 62 -9.30 -18.91 -6.14
CA THR A 62 -9.73 -20.00 -5.26
C THR A 62 -10.27 -19.45 -3.95
N LEU A 63 -11.44 -19.90 -3.55
CA LEU A 63 -12.02 -19.57 -2.26
C LEU A 63 -11.37 -20.44 -1.18
N GLY A 64 -10.87 -19.82 -0.12
CA GLY A 64 -10.26 -20.50 1.01
C GLY A 64 -11.26 -21.32 1.82
N ASP A 65 -10.77 -22.41 2.39
CA ASP A 65 -11.59 -23.26 3.27
C ASP A 65 -12.15 -22.45 4.45
N GLY A 66 -13.39 -22.73 4.82
CA GLY A 66 -14.07 -22.01 5.89
C GLY A 66 -14.66 -20.66 5.52
N ALA A 67 -14.40 -20.11 4.34
CA ALA A 67 -15.17 -18.99 3.82
C ALA A 67 -16.59 -19.46 3.50
N ARG A 68 -17.59 -18.64 3.82
CA ARG A 68 -19.00 -19.00 3.55
C ARG A 68 -19.30 -19.00 2.05
N LYS A 69 -18.91 -17.95 1.38
CA LYS A 69 -19.07 -17.78 -0.07
C LYS A 69 -18.29 -16.55 -0.57
N LEU A 70 -18.10 -16.48 -1.87
CA LEU A 70 -17.80 -15.25 -2.58
C LEU A 70 -19.13 -14.62 -3.02
N ALA A 71 -19.49 -13.47 -2.45
CA ALA A 71 -20.63 -12.68 -2.87
C ALA A 71 -20.20 -11.71 -3.97
N ILE A 72 -20.90 -11.72 -5.10
CA ILE A 72 -20.66 -10.84 -6.24
C ILE A 72 -21.98 -10.17 -6.59
N ASP A 73 -22.09 -8.89 -6.25
CA ASP A 73 -23.33 -8.15 -6.37
C ASP A 73 -23.14 -6.91 -7.25
N GLY A 74 -24.11 -6.65 -8.13
CA GLY A 74 -24.12 -5.49 -9.01
C GLY A 74 -23.63 -5.76 -10.42
N GLY A 75 -23.25 -4.70 -11.11
CA GLY A 75 -22.85 -4.61 -12.51
C GLY A 75 -23.08 -3.19 -13.03
N GLY A 76 -22.78 -2.91 -14.28
CA GLY A 76 -22.91 -1.57 -14.83
C GLY A 76 -21.98 -0.57 -14.11
N SER A 77 -22.52 0.37 -13.36
CA SER A 77 -21.75 1.44 -12.70
C SER A 77 -21.12 1.04 -11.37
N SER A 78 -21.52 -0.07 -10.75
CA SER A 78 -21.00 -0.50 -9.43
C SER A 78 -21.01 -2.00 -9.29
N LEU A 79 -19.88 -2.58 -8.88
CA LEU A 79 -19.72 -4.01 -8.62
C LEU A 79 -19.07 -4.22 -7.26
N SER A 80 -19.65 -5.09 -6.45
CA SER A 80 -19.10 -5.50 -5.15
C SER A 80 -18.69 -6.97 -5.21
N ILE A 81 -17.46 -7.26 -4.78
CA ILE A 81 -16.83 -8.58 -4.72
C ILE A 81 -16.38 -8.82 -3.29
N LYS A 82 -17.06 -9.67 -2.54
CA LYS A 82 -16.81 -9.83 -1.12
C LYS A 82 -16.67 -11.29 -0.72
N VAL A 83 -15.56 -11.61 -0.08
CA VAL A 83 -15.35 -12.89 0.61
C VAL A 83 -16.07 -12.83 1.96
N GLU A 84 -17.14 -13.61 2.12
CA GLU A 84 -17.90 -13.65 3.35
C GLU A 84 -17.26 -14.62 4.36
N PRO A 85 -17.08 -14.18 5.62
CA PRO A 85 -16.60 -15.08 6.68
C PRO A 85 -17.61 -16.17 7.00
N PRO A 86 -17.21 -17.24 7.70
CA PRO A 86 -18.11 -18.26 8.19
C PRO A 86 -19.15 -17.66 9.15
N ASP A 87 -20.36 -18.24 9.17
CA ASP A 87 -21.39 -17.79 10.10
C ASP A 87 -20.91 -17.91 11.54
N LYS A 88 -21.09 -16.84 12.31
CA LYS A 88 -20.78 -16.82 13.74
C LYS A 88 -21.79 -17.73 14.46
N GLN A 89 -21.48 -18.99 14.63
CA GLN A 89 -22.24 -19.87 15.51
C GLN A 89 -21.71 -19.75 16.95
N GLY A 90 -22.41 -18.96 17.75
CA GLY A 90 -22.25 -18.91 19.21
C GLY A 90 -21.46 -17.73 19.75
N TRP A 91 -21.92 -17.23 20.89
CA TRP A 91 -21.41 -16.14 21.71
C TRP A 91 -19.93 -16.28 22.13
N PHE A 92 -19.34 -17.50 22.09
CA PHE A 92 -17.98 -17.78 22.57
C PHE A 92 -16.93 -18.04 21.48
N ASN A 93 -17.21 -17.83 20.20
CA ASN A 93 -16.27 -18.13 19.14
C ASN A 93 -15.45 -16.90 18.73
N TRP A 94 -14.74 -16.31 19.66
CA TRP A 94 -13.71 -15.33 19.40
C TRP A 94 -12.49 -16.07 18.81
N GLY A 95 -12.29 -16.02 17.49
CA GLY A 95 -11.20 -16.70 16.79
C GLY A 95 -11.63 -17.53 15.57
N SER A 96 -12.86 -17.40 15.09
CA SER A 96 -13.29 -18.09 13.86
C SER A 96 -12.53 -17.62 12.59
N GLU A 97 -11.98 -16.42 12.60
CA GLU A 97 -11.13 -15.88 11.52
C GLU A 97 -9.80 -16.64 11.39
N SER A 98 -9.28 -17.18 12.48
CA SER A 98 -8.04 -17.98 12.47
C SER A 98 -8.16 -19.33 11.77
N ARG A 99 -9.39 -19.78 11.47
CA ARG A 99 -9.67 -21.06 10.79
C ARG A 99 -9.95 -20.90 9.29
N MET A 100 -10.02 -19.66 8.77
CA MET A 100 -10.17 -19.45 7.33
C MET A 100 -8.86 -19.76 6.62
N GLY A 101 -8.95 -20.55 5.56
CA GLY A 101 -7.90 -20.76 4.57
C GLY A 101 -7.68 -19.49 3.73
N ASN A 102 -6.56 -19.44 3.03
CA ASN A 102 -6.25 -18.33 2.14
C ASN A 102 -7.18 -18.35 0.91
N THR A 103 -7.79 -17.21 0.65
CA THR A 103 -8.54 -16.96 -0.59
C THR A 103 -7.63 -16.19 -1.54
N SER A 104 -7.46 -16.71 -2.75
CA SER A 104 -6.76 -16.01 -3.82
C SER A 104 -7.76 -15.44 -4.80
N LEU A 105 -7.71 -14.14 -5.02
CA LEU A 105 -8.53 -13.43 -6.02
C LEU A 105 -7.63 -12.81 -7.08
N ASP A 106 -7.84 -13.17 -8.33
CA ASP A 106 -7.22 -12.54 -9.51
C ASP A 106 -8.31 -11.83 -10.30
N LEU A 107 -8.23 -10.51 -10.32
CA LEU A 107 -9.22 -9.61 -10.90
C LEU A 107 -8.64 -8.88 -12.11
N LYS A 108 -9.34 -8.94 -13.25
CA LYS A 108 -9.07 -8.05 -14.37
C LYS A 108 -10.19 -7.04 -14.45
N VAL A 109 -9.86 -5.76 -14.35
CA VAL A 109 -10.84 -4.67 -14.24
C VAL A 109 -10.63 -3.63 -15.34
N PRO A 110 -11.64 -2.86 -15.75
CA PRO A 110 -11.44 -1.75 -16.66
C PRO A 110 -10.35 -0.81 -16.14
N ARG A 111 -9.46 -0.37 -17.02
CA ARG A 111 -8.33 0.50 -16.65
C ARG A 111 -8.75 1.80 -15.94
N ASN A 112 -9.91 2.34 -16.29
CA ASN A 112 -10.44 3.59 -15.73
C ASN A 112 -11.39 3.36 -14.54
N ALA A 113 -11.49 2.13 -14.01
CA ALA A 113 -12.34 1.84 -12.86
C ALA A 113 -11.89 2.60 -11.62
N GLU A 114 -12.86 3.03 -10.81
CA GLU A 114 -12.62 3.48 -9.44
C GLU A 114 -12.54 2.25 -8.54
N MET A 115 -11.47 2.14 -7.76
CA MET A 115 -11.23 0.94 -6.95
C MET A 115 -11.31 1.24 -5.45
N LYS A 116 -12.01 0.37 -4.73
CA LYS A 116 -11.94 0.28 -3.27
C LYS A 116 -11.59 -1.15 -2.87
N ILE A 117 -10.50 -1.31 -2.12
CA ILE A 117 -10.02 -2.63 -1.67
C ILE A 117 -9.92 -2.63 -0.15
N GLU A 118 -10.59 -3.57 0.49
CA GLU A 118 -10.56 -3.75 1.93
C GLU A 118 -10.03 -5.15 2.26
N VAL A 119 -8.93 -5.23 3.00
CA VAL A 119 -8.31 -6.50 3.36
C VAL A 119 -7.97 -6.56 4.86
N VAL A 120 -8.02 -7.76 5.44
CA VAL A 120 -7.63 -7.95 6.84
C VAL A 120 -6.23 -8.55 6.95
N SER A 121 -6.03 -9.74 6.42
CA SER A 121 -4.74 -10.45 6.45
C SER A 121 -4.42 -10.98 5.05
N ALA A 122 -4.33 -10.06 4.09
CA ALA A 122 -4.10 -10.41 2.70
C ALA A 122 -3.12 -9.43 2.04
N ASP A 123 -2.30 -9.96 1.17
CA ASP A 123 -1.45 -9.16 0.30
C ASP A 123 -2.27 -8.61 -0.87
N VAL A 124 -2.00 -7.36 -1.26
CA VAL A 124 -2.62 -6.71 -2.41
C VAL A 124 -1.55 -6.37 -3.44
N ALA A 125 -1.76 -6.80 -4.67
CA ALA A 125 -0.96 -6.41 -5.82
C ALA A 125 -1.88 -5.81 -6.89
N LEU A 126 -1.74 -4.50 -7.16
CA LEU A 126 -2.56 -3.80 -8.14
C LEU A 126 -1.65 -3.21 -9.22
N SER A 127 -2.05 -3.36 -10.49
CA SER A 127 -1.31 -2.80 -11.61
C SER A 127 -2.22 -2.31 -12.74
N GLY A 128 -1.80 -1.24 -13.41
CA GLY A 128 -2.42 -0.77 -14.65
C GLY A 128 -3.82 -0.17 -14.50
N VAL A 129 -4.22 0.25 -13.31
CA VAL A 129 -5.44 0.99 -13.04
C VAL A 129 -5.12 2.50 -13.01
N ALA A 130 -5.90 3.29 -13.72
CA ALA A 130 -5.71 4.73 -13.88
C ALA A 130 -7.04 5.49 -13.77
N GLY A 131 -7.93 5.02 -12.92
CA GLY A 131 -9.23 5.64 -12.65
C GLY A 131 -9.12 6.95 -11.86
N ARG A 132 -10.28 7.49 -11.49
CA ARG A 132 -10.31 8.70 -10.70
C ARG A 132 -9.77 8.49 -9.29
N SER A 133 -10.13 7.39 -8.65
CA SER A 133 -9.75 7.11 -7.27
C SER A 133 -9.36 5.64 -7.05
N LEU A 134 -8.35 5.46 -6.21
CA LEU A 134 -7.95 4.19 -5.63
C LEU A 134 -7.93 4.33 -4.10
N SER A 135 -8.73 3.55 -3.39
CA SER A 135 -8.70 3.46 -1.94
C SER A 135 -8.37 2.03 -1.52
N VAL A 136 -7.36 1.86 -0.67
CA VAL A 136 -6.92 0.55 -0.16
C VAL A 136 -6.81 0.59 1.34
N ASN A 137 -7.59 -0.22 2.03
CA ASN A 137 -7.57 -0.32 3.50
C ASN A 137 -7.14 -1.73 3.90
N GLY A 138 -6.02 -1.83 4.62
CA GLY A 138 -5.44 -3.08 5.08
C GLY A 138 -5.20 -3.12 6.59
N VAL A 139 -5.33 -4.29 7.20
CA VAL A 139 -4.88 -4.45 8.59
C VAL A 139 -3.48 -5.06 8.62
N SER A 140 -3.23 -6.12 7.86
CA SER A 140 -1.91 -6.73 7.73
C SER A 140 -1.74 -7.32 6.33
N GLY A 141 -0.53 -7.30 5.83
CA GLY A 141 -0.18 -7.74 4.47
C GLY A 141 0.57 -6.65 3.73
N LYS A 142 1.15 -7.00 2.61
CA LYS A 142 1.87 -6.05 1.76
C LYS A 142 0.94 -5.43 0.74
N LEU A 143 0.98 -4.12 0.63
CA LEU A 143 0.23 -3.37 -0.36
C LEU A 143 1.20 -2.89 -1.45
N ARG A 144 1.18 -3.53 -2.63
CA ARG A 144 1.96 -3.16 -3.81
C ARG A 144 1.06 -2.61 -4.88
N LEU A 145 1.19 -1.34 -5.16
CA LEU A 145 0.26 -0.58 -5.98
C LEU A 145 1.04 0.11 -7.11
N ASP A 146 0.74 -0.24 -8.35
CA ASP A 146 1.24 0.44 -9.55
C ASP A 146 0.05 1.08 -10.27
N THR A 147 -0.10 2.41 -10.11
CA THR A 147 -1.32 3.12 -10.51
C THR A 147 -1.03 4.54 -10.96
N ASP A 148 -1.81 5.01 -11.94
CA ASP A 148 -1.90 6.41 -12.35
C ASP A 148 -3.26 7.01 -11.96
N ALA A 149 -3.87 6.55 -10.88
CA ALA A 149 -5.11 7.13 -10.36
C ALA A 149 -4.88 8.56 -9.86
N LYS A 150 -5.85 9.46 -10.10
CA LYS A 150 -5.70 10.86 -9.71
C LYS A 150 -5.68 11.06 -8.21
N GLU A 151 -6.47 10.28 -7.49
CA GLU A 151 -6.57 10.30 -6.04
C GLU A 151 -6.23 8.91 -5.50
N VAL A 152 -5.26 8.84 -4.60
CA VAL A 152 -4.82 7.58 -3.97
C VAL A 152 -4.89 7.73 -2.46
N ASP A 153 -5.62 6.83 -1.82
CA ASP A 153 -5.82 6.78 -0.38
C ASP A 153 -5.50 5.38 0.12
N VAL A 154 -4.46 5.24 0.95
CA VAL A 154 -3.95 3.94 1.38
C VAL A 154 -3.70 3.94 2.87
N ASP A 155 -4.49 3.15 3.58
CA ASP A 155 -4.38 2.98 5.02
C ASP A 155 -3.98 1.55 5.38
N SER A 156 -3.03 1.40 6.28
CA SER A 156 -2.61 0.11 6.81
C SER A 156 -2.37 0.17 8.32
N VAL A 157 -2.57 -0.94 9.03
CA VAL A 157 -2.17 -1.02 10.44
C VAL A 157 -0.77 -1.59 10.59
N SER A 158 -0.48 -2.73 9.95
CA SER A 158 0.82 -3.41 10.09
C SER A 158 1.38 -3.88 8.75
N GLY A 159 1.09 -3.19 7.68
CA GLY A 159 1.55 -3.54 6.34
C GLY A 159 2.51 -2.52 5.76
N ASN A 160 3.46 -2.98 4.97
CA ASN A 160 4.26 -2.07 4.17
C ASN A 160 3.44 -1.62 2.95
N ILE A 161 3.56 -0.32 2.64
CA ILE A 161 2.94 0.29 1.46
C ILE A 161 4.04 0.56 0.44
N GLU A 162 3.92 -0.03 -0.73
CA GLU A 162 4.77 0.23 -1.89
C GLU A 162 3.88 0.78 -3.02
N LEU A 163 4.03 2.06 -3.35
CA LEU A 163 3.25 2.73 -4.38
C LEU A 163 4.17 3.26 -5.48
N THR A 164 3.86 2.91 -6.72
CA THR A 164 4.54 3.45 -7.91
C THR A 164 3.50 4.04 -8.85
N GLY A 165 3.83 5.15 -9.50
CA GLY A 165 2.98 5.79 -10.50
C GLY A 165 2.76 7.26 -10.23
N LYS A 166 1.69 7.83 -10.76
CA LYS A 166 1.39 9.26 -10.67
C LYS A 166 0.06 9.48 -9.97
N ALA A 167 0.02 10.48 -9.10
CA ALA A 167 -1.22 10.93 -8.49
C ALA A 167 -1.24 12.47 -8.39
N GLU A 168 -2.42 13.07 -8.46
CA GLU A 168 -2.61 14.50 -8.18
C GLU A 168 -2.74 14.76 -6.67
N ARG A 169 -3.33 13.79 -5.96
CA ARG A 169 -3.45 13.75 -4.49
C ARG A 169 -3.17 12.34 -3.98
N GLY A 170 -2.37 12.23 -2.95
CA GLY A 170 -2.07 10.97 -2.28
C GLY A 170 -2.10 11.11 -0.76
N HIS A 171 -2.71 10.16 -0.10
CA HIS A 171 -2.62 9.97 1.34
C HIS A 171 -2.22 8.54 1.61
N LEU A 172 -1.08 8.36 2.29
CA LEU A 172 -0.54 7.04 2.62
C LEU A 172 -0.25 7.01 4.12
N GLU A 173 -1.00 6.21 4.84
CA GLU A 173 -0.90 6.08 6.29
C GLU A 173 -0.64 4.64 6.71
N THR A 174 0.25 4.44 7.69
CA THR A 174 0.42 3.15 8.36
C THR A 174 0.78 3.33 9.83
N VAL A 175 0.39 2.41 10.69
CA VAL A 175 0.82 2.46 12.09
C VAL A 175 2.18 1.80 12.28
N SER A 176 2.38 0.61 11.73
CA SER A 176 3.64 -0.13 11.88
C SER A 176 4.04 -0.73 10.53
N GLY A 177 4.63 0.06 9.70
CA GLY A 177 5.08 -0.37 8.39
C GLY A 177 5.86 0.73 7.68
N ASN A 178 6.61 0.37 6.69
CA ASN A 178 7.34 1.33 5.88
C ASN A 178 6.48 1.77 4.69
N VAL A 179 6.60 3.05 4.35
CA VAL A 179 5.97 3.63 3.16
C VAL A 179 7.04 3.89 2.12
N ARG A 180 6.92 3.28 0.94
CA ARG A 180 7.76 3.56 -0.23
C ARG A 180 6.93 4.06 -1.37
N ALA A 181 7.25 5.25 -1.85
CA ALA A 181 6.52 5.91 -2.93
C ALA A 181 7.47 6.32 -4.05
N ARG A 182 7.10 6.04 -5.31
CA ARG A 182 7.91 6.42 -6.48
C ARG A 182 7.07 7.07 -7.55
N GLY A 183 7.53 8.24 -8.01
CA GLY A 183 6.91 8.94 -9.14
C GLY A 183 5.68 9.76 -8.80
N LEU A 184 5.22 9.76 -7.54
CA LEU A 184 4.07 10.54 -7.10
C LEU A 184 4.34 12.04 -7.27
N GLY A 185 3.32 12.79 -7.65
CA GLY A 185 3.37 14.24 -7.77
C GLY A 185 2.18 14.93 -7.11
N GLY A 186 2.09 16.24 -7.26
CA GLY A 186 0.98 17.01 -6.71
C GLY A 186 1.02 17.19 -5.19
N GLN A 187 -0.07 16.87 -4.51
CA GLN A 187 -0.22 17.01 -3.06
C GLN A 187 -0.19 15.64 -2.41
N ILE A 188 0.87 15.36 -1.65
CA ILE A 188 1.08 14.03 -1.04
C ILE A 188 1.27 14.17 0.46
N LYS A 189 0.55 13.34 1.19
CA LYS A 189 0.68 13.19 2.63
C LYS A 189 1.15 11.78 2.96
N PHE A 190 2.19 11.67 3.79
CA PHE A 190 2.71 10.42 4.31
C PHE A 190 2.68 10.45 5.83
N GLU A 191 2.11 9.45 6.46
CA GLU A 191 2.08 9.34 7.92
C GLU A 191 2.41 7.91 8.36
N THR A 192 3.26 7.79 9.37
CA THR A 192 3.47 6.52 10.06
C THR A 192 3.73 6.78 11.56
N VAL A 193 3.48 5.78 12.38
CA VAL A 193 3.89 5.86 13.79
C VAL A 193 5.24 5.21 14.00
N SER A 194 5.44 4.03 13.44
CA SER A 194 6.70 3.29 13.54
C SER A 194 7.05 2.71 12.18
N GLY A 195 7.88 3.39 11.45
CA GLY A 195 8.33 2.98 10.13
C GLY A 195 9.01 4.10 9.37
N ASP A 196 9.70 3.74 8.32
CA ASP A 196 10.41 4.68 7.48
C ASP A 196 9.52 5.14 6.32
N ILE A 197 9.75 6.38 5.90
CA ILE A 197 9.12 6.97 4.71
C ILE A 197 10.20 7.21 3.66
N ASP A 198 10.10 6.50 2.53
CA ASP A 198 10.98 6.67 1.38
C ASP A 198 10.16 7.19 0.19
N ALA A 199 10.33 8.44 -0.22
CA ALA A 199 9.65 8.99 -1.38
C ALA A 199 10.66 9.49 -2.43
N GLU A 200 10.56 8.94 -3.65
CA GLU A 200 11.52 9.18 -4.71
C GLU A 200 10.86 9.60 -6.04
N ASN A 201 11.60 10.41 -6.81
CA ASN A 201 11.30 10.75 -8.21
C ASN A 201 9.94 11.42 -8.44
N GLY A 202 9.42 12.16 -7.45
CA GLY A 202 8.17 12.89 -7.57
C GLY A 202 8.35 14.35 -7.98
N ASP A 203 7.32 14.90 -8.65
CA ASP A 203 7.19 16.34 -8.95
C ASP A 203 6.20 16.95 -7.94
N TYR A 204 6.70 17.34 -6.79
CA TYR A 204 5.88 17.70 -5.64
C TYR A 204 5.45 19.17 -5.66
N ARG A 205 4.16 19.41 -5.49
CA ARG A 205 3.61 20.73 -5.17
C ARG A 205 3.47 20.91 -3.66
N GLU A 206 3.09 19.85 -2.97
CA GLU A 206 2.96 19.84 -1.52
C GLU A 206 3.30 18.45 -0.98
N ILE A 207 4.21 18.40 -0.03
CA ILE A 207 4.49 17.19 0.76
C ILE A 207 4.28 17.52 2.23
N ASN A 208 3.56 16.65 2.90
CA ASN A 208 3.52 16.58 4.34
C ASN A 208 3.92 15.16 4.75
N ALA A 209 5.07 15.01 5.41
CA ALA A 209 5.59 13.71 5.83
C ALA A 209 5.84 13.70 7.32
N GLY A 210 5.17 12.80 8.05
CA GLY A 210 5.27 12.69 9.49
C GLY A 210 5.50 11.28 9.99
N THR A 211 6.39 11.13 10.98
CA THR A 211 6.57 9.89 11.72
C THR A 211 6.82 10.17 13.20
N VAL A 212 6.49 9.22 14.07
CA VAL A 212 6.90 9.30 15.47
C VAL A 212 8.27 8.66 15.67
N SER A 213 8.50 7.51 15.02
CA SER A 213 9.76 6.78 15.13
C SER A 213 10.09 6.12 13.79
N GLY A 214 11.08 6.65 13.12
CA GLY A 214 11.55 6.18 11.82
C GLY A 214 12.21 7.31 11.02
N ASP A 215 12.91 6.92 9.98
CA ASP A 215 13.62 7.86 9.13
C ASP A 215 12.75 8.32 7.95
N ILE A 216 12.94 9.57 7.55
CA ILE A 216 12.24 10.14 6.39
C ILE A 216 13.25 10.49 5.31
N ASN A 217 13.16 9.83 4.17
CA ASN A 217 14.01 10.04 3.00
C ASN A 217 13.15 10.58 1.86
N LEU A 218 13.39 11.83 1.48
CA LEU A 218 12.68 12.49 0.38
C LEU A 218 13.63 12.88 -0.72
N ARG A 219 13.36 12.42 -1.94
CA ARG A 219 14.09 12.79 -3.15
C ARG A 219 13.13 13.13 -4.27
N GLY A 220 13.19 14.34 -4.78
CA GLY A 220 12.27 14.72 -5.85
C GLY A 220 12.54 16.13 -6.36
N LYS A 221 11.69 16.58 -7.26
CA LYS A 221 11.74 17.92 -7.83
C LYS A 221 10.53 18.71 -7.33
N PRO A 222 10.72 19.62 -6.38
CA PRO A 222 9.65 20.54 -5.99
C PRO A 222 9.26 21.40 -7.19
N THR A 223 7.96 21.56 -7.40
CA THR A 223 7.46 22.52 -8.40
C THR A 223 7.67 23.95 -7.90
N LYS A 224 7.49 24.92 -8.76
CA LYS A 224 7.44 26.32 -8.34
C LYS A 224 6.32 26.48 -7.28
N ASP A 225 6.57 27.28 -6.24
CA ASP A 225 5.67 27.49 -5.09
C ASP A 225 5.41 26.23 -4.25
N ALA A 226 6.32 25.24 -4.33
CA ALA A 226 6.18 24.02 -3.54
C ALA A 226 6.25 24.25 -2.04
N ARG A 227 5.49 23.45 -1.29
CA ARG A 227 5.55 23.36 0.16
C ARG A 227 5.97 21.96 0.58
N ILE A 228 7.06 21.86 1.34
CA ILE A 228 7.56 20.61 1.91
C ILE A 228 7.59 20.78 3.43
N GLU A 229 6.84 19.98 4.14
CA GLU A 229 6.80 19.95 5.59
C GLU A 229 7.13 18.52 6.05
N VAL A 230 8.13 18.40 6.91
CA VAL A 230 8.61 17.12 7.42
C VAL A 230 8.77 17.20 8.92
N GLU A 231 8.11 16.29 9.62
CA GLU A 231 8.16 16.24 11.07
C GLU A 231 8.46 14.82 11.56
N THR A 232 9.42 14.67 12.46
CA THR A 232 9.64 13.41 13.18
C THR A 232 9.91 13.68 14.67
N MET A 233 9.53 12.77 15.52
CA MET A 233 9.89 12.86 16.92
C MET A 233 11.23 12.19 17.19
N SER A 234 11.47 11.02 16.57
CA SER A 234 12.72 10.28 16.72
C SER A 234 13.07 9.59 15.41
N GLY A 235 14.08 10.09 14.75
CA GLY A 235 14.56 9.58 13.47
C GLY A 235 15.26 10.67 12.65
N ASP A 236 15.97 10.26 11.65
CA ASP A 236 16.73 11.14 10.79
C ASP A 236 15.90 11.59 9.59
N VAL A 237 16.16 12.83 9.14
CA VAL A 237 15.51 13.40 7.96
C VAL A 237 16.54 13.62 6.87
N HIS A 238 16.39 12.97 5.74
CA HIS A 238 17.26 13.13 4.57
C HIS A 238 16.44 13.73 3.41
N LEU A 239 16.73 14.97 3.08
CA LEU A 239 16.07 15.68 1.97
C LEU A 239 17.09 15.98 0.85
N TYR A 240 16.78 15.51 -0.36
CA TYR A 240 17.59 15.75 -1.55
C TYR A 240 16.84 16.67 -2.51
N LEU A 241 17.43 17.83 -2.78
CA LEU A 241 16.81 18.89 -3.59
C LEU A 241 17.69 19.26 -4.78
N PRO A 242 17.11 19.76 -5.90
CA PRO A 242 17.87 20.35 -6.98
C PRO A 242 18.77 21.49 -6.49
N GLY A 243 19.97 21.59 -7.04
CA GLY A 243 20.94 22.61 -6.61
C GLY A 243 20.54 24.05 -6.93
N ASP A 244 19.61 24.25 -7.84
CA ASP A 244 19.05 25.53 -8.31
C ASP A 244 17.70 25.89 -7.67
N ILE A 245 17.33 25.21 -6.59
CA ILE A 245 16.06 25.48 -5.90
C ILE A 245 15.98 26.92 -5.40
N ALA A 246 14.85 27.58 -5.67
CA ALA A 246 14.60 28.96 -5.25
C ALA A 246 13.56 29.00 -4.10
N ALA A 247 13.80 28.24 -3.02
CA ALA A 247 12.91 28.13 -1.87
C ALA A 247 13.56 28.67 -0.60
N ARG A 248 12.74 28.98 0.39
CA ARG A 248 13.22 29.17 1.76
C ARG A 248 13.27 27.81 2.46
N ILE A 249 14.44 27.45 2.97
CA ILE A 249 14.63 26.22 3.74
C ILE A 249 14.81 26.60 5.21
N HIS A 250 13.95 26.07 6.06
CA HIS A 250 14.05 26.15 7.51
C HIS A 250 14.16 24.72 8.06
N ALA A 251 15.15 24.46 8.91
CA ALA A 251 15.29 23.17 9.57
C ALA A 251 15.69 23.36 11.03
N THR A 252 15.13 22.56 11.92
CA THR A 252 15.41 22.57 13.36
C THR A 252 15.48 21.17 13.92
N THR A 253 16.46 20.92 14.79
CA THR A 253 16.52 19.75 15.64
C THR A 253 16.75 20.16 17.08
N PHE A 254 16.05 19.51 18.02
CA PHE A 254 16.26 19.77 19.44
C PHE A 254 17.47 19.00 19.98
N SER A 255 17.66 17.75 19.56
CA SER A 255 18.81 16.92 19.94
C SER A 255 19.33 16.14 18.73
N GLY A 256 20.33 16.70 18.09
CA GLY A 256 20.95 16.19 16.88
C GLY A 256 21.72 17.25 16.12
N SER A 257 22.20 16.91 14.97
CA SER A 257 22.96 17.80 14.10
C SER A 257 22.24 18.08 12.78
N ILE A 258 22.52 19.25 12.20
CA ILE A 258 22.05 19.57 10.85
C ILE A 258 23.26 19.62 9.92
N ARG A 259 23.17 19.00 8.75
CA ARG A 259 24.14 19.11 7.65
C ARG A 259 23.45 19.63 6.42
N SER A 260 23.99 20.68 5.82
CA SER A 260 23.35 21.31 4.66
C SER A 260 24.35 21.77 3.61
N ASP A 261 24.01 21.48 2.34
CA ASP A 261 24.72 22.04 1.18
C ASP A 261 24.18 23.43 0.76
N PHE A 262 23.11 23.92 1.41
CA PHE A 262 22.37 25.11 1.00
C PHE A 262 22.54 26.34 1.90
N GLY A 263 23.09 26.17 3.09
CA GLY A 263 23.23 27.30 4.02
C GLY A 263 24.13 26.96 5.21
N LYS A 264 24.37 27.97 6.04
CA LYS A 264 25.15 27.80 7.27
C LYS A 264 24.21 27.33 8.39
N VAL A 265 24.62 26.29 9.05
CA VAL A 265 23.97 25.77 10.25
C VAL A 265 24.42 26.59 11.46
N LYS A 266 23.48 26.86 12.36
CA LYS A 266 23.73 27.49 13.66
C LYS A 266 23.53 26.44 14.74
N GLU A 267 24.50 26.27 15.59
CA GLU A 267 24.38 25.48 16.83
C GLU A 267 23.86 26.38 17.94
N GLU A 268 22.99 25.85 18.80
CA GLU A 268 22.48 26.56 19.97
C GLU A 268 23.61 26.77 21.00
N GLU A 269 23.86 28.01 21.40
CA GLU A 269 24.95 28.33 22.35
C GLU A 269 24.74 27.74 23.76
N HIS A 270 23.48 27.44 24.12
CA HIS A 270 23.09 26.96 25.47
C HIS A 270 22.20 25.73 25.43
N GLY A 271 22.27 24.89 24.39
CA GLY A 271 21.44 23.72 24.23
C GLY A 271 22.03 22.71 23.22
N PRO A 272 21.45 21.50 23.15
CA PRO A 272 21.92 20.48 22.23
C PRO A 272 21.40 20.64 20.79
N GLY A 273 20.65 21.69 20.48
CA GLY A 273 19.94 21.84 19.23
C GLY A 273 20.73 22.54 18.12
N SER A 274 20.25 22.38 16.91
CA SER A 274 20.79 23.05 15.71
C SER A 274 19.65 23.63 14.87
N SER A 275 19.95 24.70 14.14
CA SER A 275 19.00 25.32 13.22
C SER A 275 19.66 25.72 11.89
N LEU A 276 18.90 25.68 10.83
CA LEU A 276 19.24 26.15 9.49
C LEU A 276 18.17 27.13 9.01
N ASP A 277 18.58 28.28 8.52
CA ASP A 277 17.73 29.19 7.76
C ASP A 277 18.45 29.58 6.49
N ALA A 278 17.96 29.08 5.34
CA ALA A 278 18.55 29.30 4.04
C ALA A 278 17.54 29.95 3.08
N PRO A 279 17.52 31.29 2.97
CA PRO A 279 16.62 32.01 2.08
C PRO A 279 17.18 32.04 0.65
N LEU A 280 17.04 30.92 -0.09
CA LEU A 280 17.55 30.78 -1.46
C LEU A 280 16.64 31.45 -2.50
N GLY A 281 15.41 31.78 -2.15
CA GLY A 281 14.40 32.40 -3.00
C GLY A 281 13.05 32.48 -2.32
N ASN A 282 12.04 32.82 -3.12
CA ASN A 282 10.65 32.93 -2.64
C ASN A 282 9.69 31.97 -3.38
N ASP A 283 10.22 31.10 -4.23
CA ASP A 283 9.43 30.19 -5.07
C ASP A 283 9.08 28.85 -4.36
N GLY A 284 9.08 28.85 -3.04
CA GLY A 284 8.73 27.66 -2.27
C GLY A 284 9.15 27.75 -0.81
N ARG A 285 8.70 26.78 -0.03
CA ARG A 285 9.01 26.67 1.39
C ARG A 285 9.28 25.20 1.77
N VAL A 286 10.35 25.03 2.54
CA VAL A 286 10.77 23.74 3.08
C VAL A 286 10.96 23.91 4.58
N ASP A 287 10.16 23.19 5.37
CA ASP A 287 10.21 23.18 6.82
C ASP A 287 10.50 21.76 7.29
N LEU A 288 11.58 21.57 8.01
CA LEU A 288 12.03 20.27 8.52
C LEU A 288 12.18 20.35 10.03
N GLN A 289 11.58 19.44 10.76
CA GLN A 289 11.65 19.40 12.21
C GLN A 289 11.89 17.99 12.71
N THR A 290 12.83 17.83 13.63
CA THR A 290 12.98 16.60 14.43
C THR A 290 13.21 16.96 15.89
N PHE A 291 12.68 16.15 16.80
CA PHE A 291 12.99 16.35 18.20
C PHE A 291 14.31 15.65 18.56
N SER A 292 14.53 14.42 18.08
CA SER A 292 15.77 13.67 18.31
C SER A 292 16.17 12.93 17.03
N GLY A 293 17.21 13.44 16.37
CA GLY A 293 17.74 12.91 15.12
C GLY A 293 18.50 13.97 14.33
N ASP A 294 19.19 13.53 13.31
CA ASP A 294 19.94 14.38 12.41
C ASP A 294 19.09 14.81 11.21
N ILE A 295 19.34 16.01 10.70
CA ILE A 295 18.73 16.50 9.46
C ILE A 295 19.82 16.69 8.40
N GLU A 296 19.68 16.04 7.27
CA GLU A 296 20.57 16.24 6.12
C GLU A 296 19.80 16.84 4.94
N VAL A 297 20.24 18.03 4.48
CA VAL A 297 19.71 18.67 3.27
C VAL A 297 20.80 18.71 2.22
N ARG A 298 20.70 17.85 1.21
CA ARG A 298 21.73 17.63 0.20
C ARG A 298 21.28 18.05 -1.20
N ARG A 299 22.25 18.38 -2.04
CA ARG A 299 22.02 18.55 -3.47
C ARG A 299 21.94 17.19 -4.17
N GLN A 300 20.98 17.08 -5.08
CA GLN A 300 20.87 15.92 -5.99
C GLN A 300 21.99 15.91 -7.00
#